data_2c5d954cf006dfaae1dd6afab4de7bcb
#
_entry.id   2c5d954cf006dfaae1dd6afab4de7bcb
#
_cell.length_a   1.000
_cell.length_b   1.000
_cell.length_c   1.000
_cell.angle_alpha   90.00
_cell.angle_beta   90.00
_cell.angle_gamma   90.00
#
_symmetry.space_group_name_H-M   'P 1'
#
loop_
_entity.id
_entity.type
_entity.pdbx_description
1 polymer ?
#
loop_
_entity_poly.entity_id
_entity_poly.type
_entity_poly.pdbx_seq_one_letter_code
_entity_poly.pdbx_strand_id
1 'polypeptide(L)'
;MQKVGDRLSKYDIVNEVFDAIGEIAQKSDFISAGLKGQDVYALCKQGYLERVKKGYYKLAVGDEPKEELILSKLMTHGVVCVESALFYYGYSDFAPREWSIAVPRSYSRTVKAIQAEVPVKAYYVQNPMYHIGETTGPFNGVTLPVYDRERTICDCFKYRT
;
A
#
# COMPACT_ATOMS: atom_id res chain seq x y z
N MET A 1 -44.10 22.16 -5.34
CA MET A 1 -42.67 22.35 -5.07
C MET A 1 -41.97 20.99 -5.14
N GLN A 2 -41.47 20.62 -6.28
CA GLN A 2 -40.72 19.36 -6.45
C GLN A 2 -39.31 19.56 -5.90
N LYS A 3 -38.93 18.78 -4.87
CA LYS A 3 -37.55 18.61 -4.48
C LYS A 3 -36.85 17.87 -5.63
N VAL A 4 -36.11 18.59 -6.45
CA VAL A 4 -35.09 18.01 -7.33
C VAL A 4 -34.02 17.51 -6.37
N GLY A 5 -34.01 16.21 -6.13
CA GLY A 5 -32.91 15.56 -5.43
C GLY A 5 -31.64 15.79 -6.25
N ASP A 6 -30.75 16.59 -5.72
CA ASP A 6 -29.44 16.86 -6.30
C ASP A 6 -28.69 15.53 -6.36
N ARG A 7 -28.72 14.89 -7.55
CA ARG A 7 -28.03 13.62 -7.78
C ARG A 7 -26.56 13.98 -7.92
N LEU A 8 -25.77 13.71 -6.89
CA LEU A 8 -24.33 13.91 -6.89
C LEU A 8 -23.74 13.44 -8.25
N SER A 9 -22.91 14.27 -8.81
CA SER A 9 -22.19 13.89 -10.03
C SER A 9 -21.22 12.74 -9.72
N LYS A 10 -20.82 12.00 -10.75
CA LYS A 10 -19.82 10.91 -10.57
C LYS A 10 -18.51 11.44 -9.99
N TYR A 11 -18.15 12.67 -10.29
CA TYR A 11 -16.97 13.34 -9.76
C TYR A 11 -17.11 13.66 -8.27
N ASP A 12 -18.28 14.10 -7.84
CA ASP A 12 -18.55 14.38 -6.43
C ASP A 12 -18.46 13.09 -5.60
N ILE A 13 -19.06 12.01 -6.09
CA ILE A 13 -18.97 10.70 -5.43
C ILE A 13 -17.52 10.23 -5.31
N VAL A 14 -16.70 10.40 -6.34
CA VAL A 14 -15.29 10.04 -6.30
C VAL A 14 -14.53 10.87 -5.26
N ASN A 15 -14.78 12.18 -5.23
CA ASN A 15 -14.14 13.06 -4.26
C ASN A 15 -14.53 12.69 -2.81
N GLU A 16 -15.82 12.44 -2.56
CA GLU A 16 -16.29 11.96 -1.25
C GLU A 16 -15.62 10.65 -0.81
N VAL A 17 -15.39 9.72 -1.76
CA VAL A 17 -14.67 8.46 -1.47
C VAL A 17 -13.23 8.76 -1.05
N PHE A 18 -12.52 9.62 -1.77
CA PHE A 18 -11.13 9.96 -1.42
C PHE A 18 -11.03 10.78 -0.14
N ASP A 19 -11.99 11.66 0.14
CA ASP A 19 -12.07 12.42 1.40
C ASP A 19 -12.26 11.47 2.60
N ALA A 20 -13.00 10.38 2.42
CA ALA A 20 -13.26 9.41 3.48
C ALA A 20 -12.13 8.37 3.66
N ILE A 21 -11.48 7.93 2.58
CA ILE A 21 -10.55 6.78 2.58
C ILE A 21 -9.10 7.23 2.47
N GLY A 22 -8.83 8.39 1.85
CA GLY A 22 -7.49 8.90 1.59
C GLY A 22 -7.07 8.73 0.13
N GLU A 23 -5.77 8.81 -0.13
CA GLU A 23 -5.21 8.98 -1.49
C GLU A 23 -5.33 7.76 -2.40
N ILE A 24 -5.59 6.56 -1.86
CA ILE A 24 -5.77 5.31 -2.61
C ILE A 24 -7.07 4.64 -2.19
N ALA A 25 -7.94 4.38 -3.14
CA ALA A 25 -9.22 3.70 -2.95
C ALA A 25 -9.32 2.42 -3.78
N GLN A 26 -10.09 1.45 -3.29
CA GLN A 26 -10.40 0.23 -4.02
C GLN A 26 -11.62 0.45 -4.94
N LYS A 27 -11.71 -0.36 -5.99
CA LYS A 27 -12.90 -0.36 -6.85
C LYS A 27 -14.19 -0.59 -6.06
N SER A 28 -14.16 -1.44 -5.03
CA SER A 28 -15.28 -1.71 -4.14
C SER A 28 -15.79 -0.46 -3.41
N ASP A 29 -14.91 0.47 -3.07
CA ASP A 29 -15.26 1.70 -2.35
C ASP A 29 -16.15 2.60 -3.24
N PHE A 30 -15.80 2.74 -4.51
CA PHE A 30 -16.60 3.47 -5.49
C PHE A 30 -17.94 2.80 -5.76
N ILE A 31 -17.98 1.46 -5.83
CA ILE A 31 -19.22 0.70 -6.02
C ILE A 31 -20.13 0.88 -4.80
N SER A 32 -19.57 0.82 -3.60
CA SER A 32 -20.32 1.04 -2.34
C SER A 32 -20.87 2.46 -2.24
N ALA A 33 -20.17 3.44 -2.81
CA ALA A 33 -20.60 4.84 -2.90
C ALA A 33 -21.65 5.10 -4.01
N GLY A 34 -21.99 4.09 -4.82
CA GLY A 34 -23.05 4.17 -5.81
C GLY A 34 -22.61 4.26 -7.28
N LEU A 35 -21.31 4.19 -7.57
CA LEU A 35 -20.81 4.10 -8.94
C LEU A 35 -20.92 2.66 -9.48
N LYS A 36 -21.05 2.55 -10.79
CA LYS A 36 -20.95 1.25 -11.48
C LYS A 36 -19.52 1.00 -11.93
N GLY A 37 -19.15 -0.26 -12.15
CA GLY A 37 -17.83 -0.63 -12.67
C GLY A 37 -17.45 0.04 -13.98
N GLN A 38 -18.44 0.32 -14.84
CA GLN A 38 -18.28 1.06 -16.09
C GLN A 38 -17.92 2.53 -15.85
N ASP A 39 -18.46 3.13 -14.79
CA ASP A 39 -18.19 4.54 -14.45
C ASP A 39 -16.73 4.71 -14.01
N VAL A 40 -16.21 3.80 -13.20
CA VAL A 40 -14.79 3.78 -12.80
C VAL A 40 -13.88 3.65 -14.01
N TYR A 41 -14.22 2.76 -14.94
CA TYR A 41 -13.47 2.61 -16.18
C TYR A 41 -13.50 3.88 -17.06
N ALA A 42 -14.68 4.49 -17.20
CA ALA A 42 -14.84 5.73 -17.95
C ALA A 42 -14.04 6.89 -17.34
N LEU A 43 -14.02 7.01 -16.01
CA LEU A 43 -13.25 8.02 -15.28
C LEU A 43 -11.74 7.84 -15.47
N CYS A 44 -11.26 6.59 -15.55
CA CYS A 44 -9.88 6.31 -15.92
C CYS A 44 -9.56 6.73 -17.36
N LYS A 45 -10.44 6.42 -18.30
CA LYS A 45 -10.28 6.84 -19.70
C LYS A 45 -10.27 8.35 -19.89
N GLN A 46 -11.02 9.06 -19.07
CA GLN A 46 -11.10 10.53 -19.09
C GLN A 46 -9.90 11.18 -18.39
N GLY A 47 -9.01 10.39 -17.78
CA GLY A 47 -7.85 10.91 -17.04
C GLY A 47 -8.22 11.57 -15.70
N TYR A 48 -9.36 11.24 -15.11
CA TYR A 48 -9.75 11.69 -13.77
C TYR A 48 -9.26 10.76 -12.68
N LEU A 49 -9.30 9.46 -12.94
CA LEU A 49 -8.72 8.42 -12.10
C LEU A 49 -7.51 7.80 -12.78
N GLU A 50 -6.52 7.44 -12.00
CA GLU A 50 -5.39 6.64 -12.42
C GLU A 50 -5.37 5.33 -11.65
N ARG A 51 -5.09 4.24 -12.38
CA ARG A 51 -5.02 2.91 -11.79
C ARG A 51 -3.62 2.67 -11.25
N VAL A 52 -3.49 2.56 -9.94
CA VAL A 52 -2.23 2.21 -9.26
C VAL A 52 -1.90 0.73 -9.47
N LYS A 53 -2.90 -0.14 -9.24
CA LYS A 53 -2.82 -1.59 -9.41
C LYS A 53 -4.20 -2.13 -9.73
N LYS A 54 -4.31 -3.39 -10.14
CA LYS A 54 -5.62 -4.03 -10.37
C LYS A 54 -6.54 -3.88 -9.17
N GLY A 55 -7.61 -3.09 -9.34
CA GLY A 55 -8.61 -2.82 -8.32
C GLY A 55 -8.29 -1.65 -7.37
N TYR A 56 -7.17 -0.95 -7.54
CA TYR A 56 -6.78 0.21 -6.74
C TYR A 56 -6.54 1.44 -7.62
N TYR A 57 -7.04 2.58 -7.17
CA TYR A 57 -7.08 3.82 -7.94
C TYR A 57 -6.67 5.01 -7.07
N LYS A 58 -6.11 6.03 -7.72
CA LYS A 58 -5.85 7.37 -7.16
C LYS A 58 -6.47 8.43 -8.06
N LEU A 59 -6.56 9.67 -7.61
CA LEU A 59 -6.84 10.80 -8.48
C LEU A 59 -5.65 11.00 -9.44
N ALA A 60 -5.93 11.25 -10.70
CA ALA A 60 -4.90 11.48 -11.70
C ALA A 60 -4.19 12.85 -11.52
N VAL A 61 -4.85 13.77 -10.83
CA VAL A 61 -4.32 15.10 -10.48
C VAL A 61 -4.07 15.14 -8.98
N GLY A 62 -2.85 15.46 -8.58
CA GLY A 62 -2.42 15.53 -7.18
C GLY A 62 -0.96 15.08 -7.02
N ASP A 63 -0.49 15.10 -5.79
CA ASP A 63 0.82 14.57 -5.44
C ASP A 63 0.84 13.04 -5.57
N GLU A 64 2.01 12.50 -5.87
CA GLU A 64 2.20 11.04 -5.83
C GLU A 64 2.02 10.53 -4.40
N PRO A 65 1.25 9.44 -4.20
CA PRO A 65 1.09 8.86 -2.88
C PRO A 65 2.45 8.43 -2.30
N LYS A 66 2.62 8.62 -1.01
CA LYS A 66 3.81 8.15 -0.31
C LYS A 66 3.97 6.64 -0.47
N GLU A 67 5.21 6.18 -0.62
CA GLU A 67 5.52 4.74 -0.75
C GLU A 67 4.95 3.92 0.42
N GLU A 68 5.01 4.45 1.64
CA GLU A 68 4.44 3.81 2.83
C GLU A 68 2.94 3.57 2.70
N LEU A 69 2.22 4.53 2.13
CA LEU A 69 0.78 4.39 1.90
C LEU A 69 0.49 3.32 0.84
N ILE A 70 1.25 3.30 -0.26
CA ILE A 70 1.16 2.27 -1.29
C ILE A 70 1.40 0.89 -0.68
N LEU A 71 2.45 0.73 0.12
CA LEU A 71 2.76 -0.52 0.80
C LEU A 71 1.64 -0.95 1.74
N SER A 72 1.09 -0.04 2.54
CA SER A 72 0.00 -0.36 3.49
C SER A 72 -1.26 -0.86 2.80
N LYS A 73 -1.57 -0.34 1.63
CA LYS A 73 -2.78 -0.68 0.86
C LYS A 73 -2.59 -1.90 -0.05
N LEU A 74 -1.43 -2.03 -0.66
CA LEU A 74 -1.20 -3.04 -1.70
C LEU A 74 -0.48 -4.28 -1.18
N MET A 75 0.27 -4.18 -0.07
CA MET A 75 1.04 -5.28 0.51
C MET A 75 0.53 -5.65 1.92
N THR A 76 -0.71 -6.12 1.99
CA THR A 76 -1.41 -6.43 3.24
C THR A 76 -0.75 -7.53 4.09
N HIS A 77 0.11 -8.35 3.49
CA HIS A 77 0.85 -9.42 4.18
C HIS A 77 2.37 -9.19 4.19
N GLY A 78 2.82 -7.97 3.91
CA GLY A 78 4.22 -7.62 4.00
C GLY A 78 4.60 -7.15 5.40
N VAL A 79 5.77 -7.54 5.88
CA VAL A 79 6.36 -7.08 7.14
C VAL A 79 7.70 -6.43 6.84
N VAL A 80 7.88 -5.18 7.24
CA VAL A 80 9.17 -4.48 7.08
C VAL A 80 10.26 -5.22 7.83
N CYS A 81 11.36 -5.51 7.17
CA CYS A 81 12.44 -6.33 7.71
C CYS A 81 13.83 -5.85 7.30
N VAL A 82 14.84 -6.54 7.74
CA VAL A 82 16.28 -6.40 7.41
C VAL A 82 16.70 -4.93 7.30
N GLU A 83 17.15 -4.45 6.15
CA GLU A 83 17.73 -3.12 5.98
C GLU A 83 16.74 -1.99 6.31
N SER A 84 15.49 -2.13 5.90
CA SER A 84 14.44 -1.12 6.19
C SER A 84 14.08 -1.10 7.67
N ALA A 85 14.06 -2.25 8.35
CA ALA A 85 13.83 -2.31 9.79
C ALA A 85 15.06 -1.79 10.58
N LEU A 86 16.29 -2.07 10.12
CA LEU A 86 17.50 -1.50 10.73
C LEU A 86 17.47 0.03 10.69
N PHE A 87 17.11 0.60 9.54
CA PHE A 87 17.01 2.04 9.39
C PHE A 87 15.88 2.62 10.29
N TYR A 88 14.73 1.95 10.33
CA TYR A 88 13.61 2.33 11.20
C TYR A 88 13.98 2.40 12.67
N TYR A 89 14.75 1.43 13.16
CA TYR A 89 15.22 1.40 14.56
C TYR A 89 16.45 2.28 14.85
N GLY A 90 16.97 2.96 13.83
CA GLY A 90 18.17 3.80 13.99
C GLY A 90 19.48 3.03 14.15
N TYR A 91 19.51 1.77 13.69
CA TYR A 91 20.72 0.94 13.69
C TYR A 91 21.57 1.11 12.43
N SER A 92 21.07 1.84 11.45
CA SER A 92 21.77 2.20 10.22
C SER A 92 21.54 3.66 9.90
N ASP A 93 22.61 4.38 9.56
CA ASP A 93 22.55 5.76 9.08
C ASP A 93 22.21 5.87 7.59
N PHE A 94 22.21 4.74 6.89
CA PHE A 94 21.92 4.68 5.45
C PHE A 94 20.48 4.31 5.22
N ALA A 95 19.72 5.23 4.60
CA ALA A 95 18.39 4.94 4.11
C ALA A 95 18.48 3.92 2.96
N PRO A 96 17.76 2.79 3.03
CA PRO A 96 17.78 1.81 1.97
C PRO A 96 17.15 2.38 0.69
N ARG A 97 17.65 1.98 -0.48
CA ARG A 97 17.13 2.44 -1.77
C ARG A 97 15.84 1.72 -2.17
N GLU A 98 15.55 0.62 -1.53
CA GLU A 98 14.37 -0.21 -1.75
C GLU A 98 13.85 -0.71 -0.39
N TRP A 99 12.56 -0.96 -0.33
CA TRP A 99 11.93 -1.49 0.88
C TRP A 99 12.25 -2.97 1.04
N SER A 100 12.83 -3.34 2.17
CA SER A 100 13.02 -4.74 2.55
C SER A 100 11.76 -5.26 3.22
N ILE A 101 11.05 -6.16 2.55
CA ILE A 101 9.74 -6.66 2.98
C ILE A 101 9.75 -8.19 3.04
N ALA A 102 9.42 -8.74 4.20
CA ALA A 102 9.19 -10.16 4.38
C ALA A 102 7.77 -10.53 3.95
N VAL A 103 7.63 -11.57 3.15
CA VAL A 103 6.34 -12.05 2.64
C VAL A 103 6.32 -13.59 2.61
N PRO A 104 5.13 -14.21 2.74
CA PRO A 104 4.99 -15.63 2.43
C PRO A 104 5.26 -15.91 0.94
N ARG A 105 5.76 -17.10 0.61
CA ARG A 105 6.05 -17.49 -0.78
C ARG A 105 4.85 -17.38 -1.72
N SER A 106 3.65 -17.60 -1.22
CA SER A 106 2.40 -17.46 -1.99
C SER A 106 2.14 -16.07 -2.54
N TYR A 107 2.83 -15.05 -2.01
CA TYR A 107 2.67 -13.63 -2.41
C TYR A 107 3.62 -13.18 -3.52
N SER A 108 4.38 -14.05 -4.14
CA SER A 108 5.35 -13.69 -5.18
C SER A 108 4.76 -12.89 -6.35
N ARG A 109 3.51 -13.20 -6.75
CA ARG A 109 2.80 -12.45 -7.81
C ARG A 109 2.42 -11.04 -7.35
N THR A 110 2.00 -10.89 -6.11
CA THR A 110 1.67 -9.60 -5.52
C THR A 110 2.89 -8.71 -5.42
N VAL A 111 4.02 -9.27 -4.98
CA VAL A 111 5.32 -8.57 -4.93
C VAL A 111 5.71 -8.02 -6.30
N LYS A 112 5.67 -8.83 -7.34
CA LYS A 112 6.00 -8.39 -8.71
C LYS A 112 5.11 -7.23 -9.17
N ALA A 113 3.82 -7.26 -8.84
CA ALA A 113 2.89 -6.19 -9.20
C ALA A 113 3.20 -4.87 -8.45
N ILE A 114 3.69 -4.95 -7.20
CA ILE A 114 4.03 -3.79 -6.39
C ILE A 114 5.40 -3.23 -6.77
N GLN A 115 6.35 -4.07 -7.17
CA GLN A 115 7.67 -3.65 -7.61
C GLN A 115 7.64 -2.71 -8.83
N ALA A 116 6.54 -2.68 -9.56
CA ALA A 116 6.32 -1.70 -10.63
C ALA A 116 6.03 -0.29 -10.09
N GLU A 117 5.52 -0.18 -8.86
CA GLU A 117 5.10 1.09 -8.24
C GLU A 117 6.07 1.57 -7.17
N VAL A 118 6.63 0.64 -6.39
CA VAL A 118 7.54 0.92 -5.28
C VAL A 118 8.73 -0.02 -5.36
N PRO A 119 9.96 0.48 -5.18
CA PRO A 119 11.14 -0.40 -5.14
C PRO A 119 11.11 -1.28 -3.89
N VAL A 120 10.91 -2.58 -4.09
CA VAL A 120 10.79 -3.58 -3.03
C VAL A 120 11.74 -4.74 -3.27
N LYS A 121 12.51 -5.08 -2.25
CA LYS A 121 13.27 -6.33 -2.13
C LYS A 121 12.49 -7.28 -1.22
N ALA A 122 12.00 -8.36 -1.78
CA ALA A 122 11.22 -9.35 -1.05
C ALA A 122 12.10 -10.42 -0.40
N TYR A 123 11.81 -10.70 0.87
CA TYR A 123 12.36 -11.80 1.64
C TYR A 123 11.26 -12.81 1.88
N TYR A 124 11.38 -13.99 1.27
CA TYR A 124 10.37 -15.05 1.37
C TYR A 124 10.59 -15.86 2.64
N VAL A 125 9.65 -15.77 3.58
CA VAL A 125 9.71 -16.42 4.89
C VAL A 125 8.67 -17.53 4.96
N GLN A 126 9.07 -18.70 5.49
CA GLN A 126 8.16 -19.83 5.68
C GLN A 126 7.39 -19.68 7.00
N ASN A 127 6.11 -20.14 7.01
CA ASN A 127 5.42 -20.42 8.27
C ASN A 127 6.15 -21.57 9.01
N PRO A 128 6.27 -21.51 10.34
CA PRO A 128 5.74 -20.53 11.30
C PRO A 128 6.63 -19.30 11.53
N MET A 129 7.81 -19.22 10.91
CA MET A 129 8.80 -18.16 11.16
C MET A 129 8.31 -16.76 10.78
N TYR A 130 7.33 -16.66 9.90
CA TYR A 130 6.82 -15.40 9.39
C TYR A 130 6.22 -14.49 10.48
N HIS A 131 5.51 -15.05 11.44
CA HIS A 131 4.83 -14.29 12.51
C HIS A 131 5.70 -14.02 13.74
N ILE A 132 6.88 -14.64 13.83
CA ILE A 132 7.76 -14.46 14.99
C ILE A 132 8.36 -13.06 14.98
N GLY A 133 8.12 -12.29 16.04
CA GLY A 133 8.65 -10.93 16.18
C GLY A 133 7.90 -9.88 15.37
N GLU A 134 6.72 -10.21 14.83
CA GLU A 134 5.88 -9.23 14.11
C GLU A 134 5.27 -8.24 15.09
N THR A 135 5.42 -6.95 14.78
CA THR A 135 4.82 -5.82 15.48
C THR A 135 4.38 -4.77 14.46
N THR A 136 4.02 -3.58 14.90
CA THR A 136 3.68 -2.46 14.04
C THR A 136 4.36 -1.18 14.49
N GLY A 137 4.58 -0.26 13.59
CA GLY A 137 5.13 1.04 13.92
C GLY A 137 4.84 2.10 12.86
N PRO A 138 5.03 3.38 13.21
CA PRO A 138 4.81 4.49 12.30
C PRO A 138 5.97 4.67 11.33
N PHE A 139 5.65 4.72 10.05
CA PHE A 139 6.57 5.05 8.95
C PHE A 139 6.01 6.27 8.23
N ASN A 140 6.62 7.42 8.44
CA ASN A 140 6.19 8.68 7.84
C ASN A 140 4.68 8.97 8.00
N GLY A 141 4.14 8.66 9.19
CA GLY A 141 2.72 8.84 9.54
C GLY A 141 1.80 7.68 9.13
N VAL A 142 2.32 6.65 8.46
CA VAL A 142 1.56 5.44 8.09
C VAL A 142 1.99 4.28 8.96
N THR A 143 1.05 3.59 9.60
CA THR A 143 1.35 2.40 10.40
C THR A 143 1.58 1.20 9.50
N LEU A 144 2.77 0.60 9.59
CA LEU A 144 3.15 -0.60 8.85
C LEU A 144 3.54 -1.73 9.81
N PRO A 145 3.32 -3.00 9.43
CA PRO A 145 3.93 -4.13 10.10
C PRO A 145 5.45 -4.08 9.97
N VAL A 146 6.15 -4.35 11.05
CA VAL A 146 7.62 -4.39 11.09
C VAL A 146 8.05 -5.49 12.06
N TYR A 147 9.15 -6.17 11.80
CA TYR A 147 9.72 -7.07 12.78
C TYR A 147 10.34 -6.29 13.94
N ASP A 148 10.25 -6.83 15.14
CA ASP A 148 10.84 -6.24 16.32
C ASP A 148 12.38 -6.18 16.23
N ARG A 149 13.02 -5.55 17.21
CA ARG A 149 14.46 -5.32 17.21
C ARG A 149 15.26 -6.61 17.22
N GLU A 150 14.84 -7.57 18.04
CA GLU A 150 15.49 -8.87 18.21
C GLU A 150 15.42 -9.65 16.91
N ARG A 151 14.24 -9.75 16.29
CA ARG A 151 14.06 -10.42 15.02
C ARG A 151 14.84 -9.72 13.90
N THR A 152 14.83 -8.40 13.87
CA THR A 152 15.58 -7.62 12.87
C THR A 152 17.07 -7.90 12.92
N ILE A 153 17.65 -7.95 14.11
CA ILE A 153 19.07 -8.27 14.29
C ILE A 153 19.36 -9.71 13.83
N CYS A 154 18.53 -10.66 14.22
CA CYS A 154 18.70 -12.07 13.79
C CYS A 154 18.61 -12.21 12.26
N ASP A 155 17.67 -11.54 11.62
CA ASP A 155 17.50 -11.57 10.17
C ASP A 155 18.70 -10.95 9.44
N CYS A 156 19.31 -9.90 9.98
CA CYS A 156 20.51 -9.30 9.41
C CYS A 156 21.70 -10.26 9.40
N PHE A 157 21.85 -11.08 10.43
CA PHE A 157 22.86 -12.14 10.43
C PHE A 157 22.53 -13.25 9.42
N LYS A 158 21.27 -13.62 9.33
CA LYS A 158 20.82 -14.68 8.40
C LYS A 158 20.99 -14.29 6.94
N TYR A 159 20.68 -13.03 6.60
CA TYR A 159 20.69 -12.55 5.20
C TYR A 159 21.95 -11.75 4.86
N ARG A 160 22.96 -11.79 5.70
CA ARG A 160 24.27 -11.18 5.44
C ARG A 160 24.89 -11.82 4.19
N THR A 161 25.24 -11.01 3.21
CA THR A 161 26.07 -11.36 2.05
C THR A 161 27.49 -10.92 2.27
#